data_f2f7477af28659202a2903342c96c1bb
#
_entry.id   f2f7477af28659202a2903342c96c1bb
#
_cell.length_a   1.000
_cell.length_b   1.000
_cell.length_c   1.000
_cell.angle_alpha   90.00
_cell.angle_beta   90.00
_cell.angle_gamma   90.00
#
_symmetry.space_group_name_H-M   'P 1'
#
loop_
_entity.id
_entity.type
_entity.pdbx_description
1 polymer ?
#
loop_
_entity_poly.entity_id
_entity_poly.type
_entity_poly.pdbx_seq_one_letter_code
_entity_poly.pdbx_strand_id
1 'polypeptide(L)'
;ICLNRGTITVDGKVLNKDISFPPDIGIIIEKPELLPYLSGLENLKLLAEIRNIISYDDIKHYMDKFGLNFNSKQIVKKYSLGMKQKLGIIQAIMEDPSLLLLDEPFNALDAESVDILRSILLQYKEQGKLIILTSHHQEDIMSVCNQVIHLQDGCILN
;
A
#
# COMPACT_ATOMS: atom_id res chain seq x y z
N ILE A 1 -8.79 15.67 -3.31
CA ILE A 1 -10.28 15.73 -3.32
C ILE A 1 -10.70 16.35 -2.00
N CYS A 2 -11.46 17.43 -2.06
CA CYS A 2 -12.03 18.05 -0.85
C CYS A 2 -13.40 17.44 -0.59
N LEU A 3 -13.74 17.25 0.70
CA LEU A 3 -15.08 16.82 1.10
C LEU A 3 -16.10 17.91 0.73
N ASN A 4 -17.21 17.53 0.13
CA ASN A 4 -18.34 18.44 -0.09
C ASN A 4 -19.13 18.67 1.21
N ARG A 5 -19.25 17.64 2.04
CA ARG A 5 -19.90 17.65 3.37
C ARG A 5 -19.32 16.55 4.25
N GLY A 6 -19.49 16.69 5.55
CA GLY A 6 -19.04 15.70 6.52
C GLY A 6 -17.62 15.99 7.05
N THR A 7 -17.12 15.07 7.84
CA THR A 7 -15.81 15.18 8.52
C THR A 7 -15.10 13.84 8.49
N ILE A 8 -13.83 13.84 8.20
CA ILE A 8 -12.95 12.68 8.35
C ILE A 8 -12.05 12.93 9.55
N THR A 9 -12.02 11.98 10.47
CA THR A 9 -11.17 12.03 11.66
C THR A 9 -10.23 10.81 11.62
N VAL A 10 -8.95 11.06 11.77
CA VAL A 10 -7.90 10.02 11.86
C VAL A 10 -7.15 10.22 13.16
N ASP A 11 -7.13 9.22 14.04
CA ASP A 11 -6.50 9.28 15.37
C ASP A 11 -6.92 10.51 16.19
N GLY A 12 -8.22 10.82 16.16
CA GLY A 12 -8.81 11.96 16.87
C GLY A 12 -8.55 13.33 16.24
N LYS A 13 -7.81 13.42 15.14
CA LYS A 13 -7.52 14.66 14.42
C LYS A 13 -8.39 14.79 13.17
N VAL A 14 -8.98 15.96 12.99
CA VAL A 14 -9.86 16.26 11.85
C VAL A 14 -9.03 16.62 10.63
N LEU A 15 -9.25 15.91 9.52
CA LEU A 15 -8.59 16.16 8.24
C LEU A 15 -9.00 17.55 7.68
N ASN A 16 -8.05 18.26 7.13
CA ASN A 16 -8.16 19.63 6.62
C ASN A 16 -8.47 20.71 7.69
N LYS A 17 -8.44 20.35 8.99
CA LYS A 17 -8.55 21.29 10.11
C LYS A 17 -7.35 21.18 11.03
N ASP A 18 -7.12 20.00 11.58
CA ASP A 18 -6.01 19.74 12.53
C ASP A 18 -4.78 19.19 11.83
N ILE A 19 -4.99 18.42 10.77
CA ILE A 19 -3.95 17.84 9.89
C ILE A 19 -4.36 17.97 8.43
N SER A 20 -3.43 18.23 7.54
CA SER A 20 -3.65 18.23 6.09
C SER A 20 -3.62 16.83 5.50
N PHE A 21 -2.85 15.92 6.12
CA PHE A 21 -2.68 14.53 5.70
C PHE A 21 -2.27 13.66 6.90
N PRO A 22 -2.73 12.40 7.00
CA PRO A 22 -2.28 11.49 8.04
C PRO A 22 -0.76 11.25 7.94
N PRO A 23 0.01 11.45 9.01
CA PRO A 23 1.47 11.37 8.93
C PRO A 23 2.01 9.95 8.82
N ASP A 24 1.22 8.96 9.23
CA ASP A 24 1.62 7.56 9.32
C ASP A 24 0.67 6.66 8.50
N ILE A 25 0.79 6.78 7.18
CA ILE A 25 -0.10 6.13 6.23
C ILE A 25 0.67 5.52 5.07
N GLY A 26 0.31 4.28 4.72
CA GLY A 26 0.70 3.63 3.46
C GLY A 26 -0.46 3.63 2.47
N ILE A 27 -0.20 3.97 1.22
CA ILE A 27 -1.25 4.16 0.22
C ILE A 27 -0.88 3.47 -1.09
N ILE A 28 -1.87 2.77 -1.65
CA ILE A 28 -1.92 2.39 -3.07
C ILE A 28 -3.28 2.82 -3.60
N ILE A 29 -3.31 3.69 -4.61
CA ILE A 29 -4.53 4.12 -5.30
C ILE A 29 -4.34 3.85 -6.79
N GLU A 30 -5.20 3.03 -7.37
CA GLU A 30 -5.17 2.60 -8.78
C GLU A 30 -3.81 1.99 -9.18
N LYS A 31 -2.89 2.81 -9.67
CA LYS A 31 -1.55 2.39 -10.11
C LYS A 31 -0.49 3.11 -9.30
N PRO A 32 0.56 2.40 -8.85
CA PRO A 32 1.67 3.02 -8.16
C PRO A 32 2.32 4.11 -9.03
N GLU A 33 2.40 5.33 -8.51
CA GLU A 33 3.14 6.42 -9.16
C GLU A 33 4.62 6.29 -8.86
N LEU A 34 5.35 5.71 -9.80
CA LEU A 34 6.77 5.41 -9.70
C LEU A 34 7.56 6.28 -10.66
N LEU A 35 8.76 6.68 -10.29
CA LEU A 35 9.66 7.42 -11.16
C LEU A 35 10.22 6.50 -12.26
N PRO A 36 9.80 6.69 -13.53
CA PRO A 36 10.00 5.70 -14.58
C PRO A 36 11.45 5.51 -15.01
N TYR A 37 12.30 6.51 -14.74
CA TYR A 37 13.71 6.53 -15.17
C TYR A 37 14.67 6.01 -14.10
N LEU A 38 14.18 5.69 -12.92
CA LEU A 38 14.94 5.09 -11.83
C LEU A 38 14.69 3.57 -11.78
N SER A 39 15.62 2.84 -11.18
CA SER A 39 15.43 1.44 -10.81
C SER A 39 14.42 1.31 -9.66
N GLY A 40 13.94 0.09 -9.38
CA GLY A 40 13.04 -0.15 -8.25
C GLY A 40 13.66 0.24 -6.92
N LEU A 41 14.92 -0.15 -6.69
CA LEU A 41 15.63 0.20 -5.46
C LEU A 41 15.79 1.72 -5.30
N GLU A 42 16.13 2.44 -6.37
CA GLU A 42 16.27 3.90 -6.31
C GLU A 42 14.94 4.59 -6.00
N ASN A 43 13.82 4.11 -6.56
CA ASN A 43 12.49 4.62 -6.21
C ASN A 43 12.20 4.51 -4.71
N LEU A 44 12.41 3.32 -4.13
CA LEU A 44 12.13 3.09 -2.71
C LEU A 44 13.08 3.88 -1.80
N LYS A 45 14.36 4.01 -2.18
CA LYS A 45 15.35 4.82 -1.42
C LYS A 45 14.96 6.27 -1.32
N LEU A 46 14.54 6.90 -2.43
CA LEU A 46 14.12 8.30 -2.42
C LEU A 46 12.96 8.55 -1.46
N LEU A 47 12.01 7.62 -1.37
CA LEU A 47 10.90 7.74 -0.44
C LEU A 47 11.35 7.54 1.01
N ALA A 48 12.19 6.53 1.27
CA ALA A 48 12.72 6.27 2.59
C ALA A 48 13.55 7.46 3.14
N GLU A 49 14.25 8.19 2.27
CA GLU A 49 15.02 9.38 2.64
C GLU A 49 14.15 10.55 3.14
N ILE A 50 12.85 10.60 2.78
CA ILE A 50 11.94 11.66 3.23
C ILE A 50 11.71 11.61 4.74
N ARG A 51 11.45 10.43 5.29
CA ARG A 51 11.21 10.22 6.73
C ARG A 51 12.44 9.70 7.47
N ASN A 52 13.32 9.01 6.77
CA ASN A 52 14.57 8.42 7.28
C ASN A 52 14.35 7.49 8.49
N ILE A 53 13.33 6.65 8.44
CA ILE A 53 12.93 5.74 9.54
C ILE A 53 13.22 4.28 9.25
N ILE A 54 13.60 3.93 8.01
CA ILE A 54 13.98 2.57 7.63
C ILE A 54 15.37 2.55 6.98
N SER A 55 16.06 1.42 7.11
CA SER A 55 17.37 1.22 6.50
C SER A 55 17.27 0.74 5.04
N TYR A 56 18.36 0.89 4.28
CA TYR A 56 18.44 0.34 2.93
C TYR A 56 18.42 -1.19 2.90
N ASP A 57 18.82 -1.84 3.98
CA ASP A 57 18.79 -3.29 4.08
C ASP A 57 17.36 -3.79 4.31
N ASP A 58 16.53 -3.05 5.05
CA ASP A 58 15.09 -3.34 5.16
C ASP A 58 14.40 -3.24 3.80
N ILE A 59 14.71 -2.21 3.00
CA ILE A 59 14.18 -2.06 1.64
C ILE A 59 14.55 -3.26 0.77
N LYS A 60 15.82 -3.68 0.80
CA LYS A 60 16.29 -4.85 0.04
C LYS A 60 15.58 -6.14 0.50
N HIS A 61 15.36 -6.28 1.81
CA HIS A 61 14.62 -7.41 2.37
C HIS A 61 13.20 -7.49 1.83
N TYR A 62 12.47 -6.36 1.77
CA TYR A 62 11.15 -6.32 1.16
C TYR A 62 11.18 -6.63 -0.33
N MET A 63 12.16 -6.08 -1.07
CA MET A 63 12.30 -6.37 -2.50
C MET A 63 12.55 -7.86 -2.75
N ASP A 64 13.43 -8.48 -1.98
CA ASP A 64 13.74 -9.91 -2.07
C ASP A 64 12.51 -10.75 -1.74
N LYS A 65 11.80 -10.41 -0.66
CA LYS A 65 10.57 -11.07 -0.24
C LYS A 65 9.50 -11.09 -1.36
N PHE A 66 9.37 -10.03 -2.15
CA PHE A 66 8.46 -9.96 -3.30
C PHE A 66 9.09 -10.43 -4.63
N GLY A 67 10.29 -11.03 -4.59
CA GLY A 67 10.98 -11.53 -5.78
C GLY A 67 11.45 -10.44 -6.73
N LEU A 68 11.69 -9.22 -6.24
CA LEU A 68 12.27 -8.12 -7.02
C LEU A 68 13.78 -8.06 -6.79
N ASN A 69 14.56 -8.22 -7.86
CA ASN A 69 16.02 -8.15 -7.78
C ASN A 69 16.49 -6.72 -7.50
N PHE A 70 16.89 -6.43 -6.26
CA PHE A 70 17.39 -5.12 -5.83
C PHE A 70 18.73 -4.72 -6.47
N ASN A 71 19.50 -5.67 -7.02
CA ASN A 71 20.73 -5.37 -7.76
C ASN A 71 20.47 -5.02 -9.24
N SER A 72 19.24 -5.17 -9.71
CA SER A 72 18.89 -4.87 -11.09
C SER A 72 19.01 -3.38 -11.38
N LYS A 73 19.68 -3.03 -12.49
CA LYS A 73 19.74 -1.66 -13.04
C LYS A 73 18.60 -1.36 -14.00
N GLN A 74 17.64 -2.29 -14.15
CA GLN A 74 16.48 -2.07 -15.00
C GLN A 74 15.64 -0.93 -14.44
N ILE A 75 15.33 0.07 -15.28
CA ILE A 75 14.48 1.20 -14.92
C ILE A 75 13.01 0.76 -14.87
N VAL A 76 12.23 1.39 -13.97
CA VAL A 76 10.82 1.05 -13.71
C VAL A 76 9.93 1.20 -14.95
N LYS A 77 10.30 2.05 -15.91
CA LYS A 77 9.61 2.14 -17.21
C LYS A 77 9.52 0.78 -17.93
N LYS A 78 10.49 -0.10 -17.72
CA LYS A 78 10.57 -1.45 -18.35
C LYS A 78 9.99 -2.55 -17.47
N TYR A 79 9.48 -2.23 -16.27
CA TYR A 79 8.87 -3.22 -15.40
C TYR A 79 7.53 -3.71 -15.97
N SER A 80 7.23 -4.99 -15.75
CA SER A 80 5.89 -5.53 -15.98
C SER A 80 4.88 -4.88 -15.04
N LEU A 81 3.59 -5.05 -15.32
CA LEU A 81 2.54 -4.56 -14.44
C LEU A 81 2.68 -5.15 -13.03
N GLY A 82 2.89 -6.46 -12.92
CA GLY A 82 3.10 -7.14 -11.63
C GLY A 82 4.33 -6.63 -10.88
N MET A 83 5.46 -6.38 -11.56
CA MET A 83 6.64 -5.80 -10.92
C MET A 83 6.36 -4.39 -10.37
N LYS A 84 5.60 -3.57 -11.10
CA LYS A 84 5.19 -2.24 -10.62
C LYS A 84 4.25 -2.34 -9.43
N GLN A 85 3.30 -3.27 -9.46
CA GLN A 85 2.39 -3.52 -8.35
C GLN A 85 3.15 -3.94 -7.09
N LYS A 86 4.06 -4.91 -7.20
CA LYS A 86 4.95 -5.32 -6.10
C LYS A 86 5.73 -4.15 -5.52
N LEU A 87 6.30 -3.30 -6.37
CA LEU A 87 7.06 -2.13 -5.92
C LEU A 87 6.17 -1.11 -5.19
N GLY A 88 4.94 -0.87 -5.68
CA GLY A 88 3.95 -0.02 -5.01
C GLY A 88 3.50 -0.57 -3.66
N ILE A 89 3.34 -1.90 -3.56
CA ILE A 89 3.05 -2.56 -2.27
C ILE A 89 4.18 -2.33 -1.29
N ILE A 90 5.43 -2.58 -1.70
CA ILE A 90 6.60 -2.34 -0.85
C ILE A 90 6.64 -0.87 -0.39
N GLN A 91 6.42 0.08 -1.29
CA GLN A 91 6.35 1.51 -0.97
C GLN A 91 5.31 1.81 0.13
N ALA A 92 4.14 1.16 0.07
CA ALA A 92 3.07 1.40 1.03
C ALA A 92 3.34 0.80 2.41
N ILE A 93 4.09 -0.32 2.49
CA ILE A 93 4.28 -1.08 3.74
C ILE A 93 5.66 -0.93 4.37
N MET A 94 6.68 -0.51 3.62
CA MET A 94 8.08 -0.57 4.05
C MET A 94 8.39 0.23 5.31
N GLU A 95 7.63 1.30 5.58
CA GLU A 95 7.78 2.15 6.75
C GLU A 95 6.89 1.76 7.93
N ASP A 96 6.27 0.57 7.86
CA ASP A 96 5.44 -0.01 8.92
C ASP A 96 4.28 0.88 9.39
N PRO A 97 3.47 1.48 8.49
CA PRO A 97 2.45 2.46 8.83
C PRO A 97 1.34 1.89 9.71
N SER A 98 0.68 2.76 10.50
CA SER A 98 -0.48 2.41 11.33
C SER A 98 -1.80 2.36 10.55
N LEU A 99 -1.87 3.05 9.40
CA LEU A 99 -3.01 3.09 8.50
C LEU A 99 -2.58 2.67 7.10
N LEU A 100 -3.31 1.72 6.49
CA LEU A 100 -3.15 1.33 5.10
C LEU A 100 -4.43 1.59 4.30
N LEU A 101 -4.30 2.28 3.17
CA LEU A 101 -5.34 2.44 2.16
C LEU A 101 -4.90 1.76 0.87
N LEU A 102 -5.53 0.66 0.51
CA LEU A 102 -5.11 -0.21 -0.58
C LEU A 102 -6.24 -0.39 -1.58
N ASP A 103 -6.08 0.20 -2.77
CA ASP A 103 -7.03 0.04 -3.85
C ASP A 103 -6.59 -1.09 -4.78
N GLU A 104 -7.36 -2.19 -4.81
CA GLU A 104 -7.10 -3.41 -5.59
C GLU A 104 -5.65 -3.93 -5.44
N PRO A 105 -5.13 -4.14 -4.21
CA PRO A 105 -3.70 -4.41 -4.01
C PRO A 105 -3.24 -5.76 -4.58
N PHE A 106 -4.15 -6.72 -4.77
CA PHE A 106 -3.83 -8.06 -5.26
C PHE A 106 -3.77 -8.16 -6.79
N ASN A 107 -4.23 -7.12 -7.51
CA ASN A 107 -4.25 -7.11 -8.96
C ASN A 107 -2.85 -7.28 -9.56
N ALA A 108 -2.75 -8.08 -10.62
CA ALA A 108 -1.52 -8.37 -11.36
C ALA A 108 -0.39 -9.04 -10.55
N LEU A 109 -0.64 -9.49 -9.33
CA LEU A 109 0.29 -10.29 -8.56
C LEU A 109 0.27 -11.76 -9.01
N ASP A 110 1.42 -12.42 -8.91
CA ASP A 110 1.50 -13.88 -8.93
C ASP A 110 1.05 -14.48 -7.58
N ALA A 111 0.73 -15.77 -7.57
CA ALA A 111 0.19 -16.45 -6.39
C ALA A 111 1.09 -16.34 -5.16
N GLU A 112 2.41 -16.44 -5.33
CA GLU A 112 3.38 -16.30 -4.25
C GLU A 112 3.32 -14.89 -3.62
N SER A 113 3.25 -13.85 -4.44
CA SER A 113 3.15 -12.46 -3.96
C SER A 113 1.80 -12.15 -3.31
N VAL A 114 0.72 -12.78 -3.76
CA VAL A 114 -0.60 -12.73 -3.09
C VAL A 114 -0.49 -13.28 -1.68
N ASP A 115 0.12 -14.46 -1.52
CA ASP A 115 0.28 -15.09 -0.20
C ASP A 115 1.18 -14.29 0.73
N ILE A 116 2.25 -13.70 0.20
CA ILE A 116 3.13 -12.80 0.94
C ILE A 116 2.36 -11.57 1.43
N LEU A 117 1.64 -10.89 0.55
CA LEU A 117 0.86 -9.71 0.92
C LEU A 117 -0.22 -10.05 1.94
N ARG A 118 -0.97 -11.14 1.73
CA ARG A 118 -1.99 -11.62 2.67
C ARG A 118 -1.40 -11.87 4.06
N SER A 119 -0.25 -12.51 4.14
CA SER A 119 0.46 -12.75 5.40
C SER A 119 0.83 -11.45 6.12
N ILE A 120 1.33 -10.45 5.39
CA ILE A 120 1.66 -9.13 5.94
C ILE A 120 0.41 -8.41 6.46
N LEU A 121 -0.68 -8.42 5.70
CA LEU A 121 -1.94 -7.77 6.10
C LEU A 121 -2.54 -8.43 7.35
N LEU A 122 -2.47 -9.75 7.46
CA LEU A 122 -2.91 -10.48 8.66
C LEU A 122 -2.05 -10.12 9.87
N GLN A 123 -0.73 -10.05 9.72
CA GLN A 123 0.18 -9.62 10.78
C GLN A 123 -0.13 -8.17 11.23
N TYR A 124 -0.38 -7.25 10.30
CA TYR A 124 -0.75 -5.87 10.61
C TYR A 124 -2.08 -5.78 11.36
N LYS A 125 -3.05 -6.60 10.97
CA LYS A 125 -4.34 -6.72 11.67
C LYS A 125 -4.16 -7.21 13.11
N GLU A 126 -3.30 -8.21 13.35
CA GLU A 126 -2.97 -8.71 14.70
C GLU A 126 -2.29 -7.63 15.56
N GLN A 127 -1.52 -6.74 14.94
CA GLN A 127 -0.90 -5.58 15.60
C GLN A 127 -1.88 -4.43 15.87
N GLY A 128 -3.15 -4.56 15.47
CA GLY A 128 -4.19 -3.54 15.67
C GLY A 128 -4.12 -2.38 14.68
N LYS A 129 -3.41 -2.51 13.57
CA LYS A 129 -3.35 -1.48 12.52
C LYS A 129 -4.66 -1.42 11.74
N LEU A 130 -5.02 -0.23 11.26
CA LEU A 130 -6.20 -0.04 10.42
C LEU A 130 -5.86 -0.27 8.96
N ILE A 131 -6.56 -1.20 8.33
CA ILE A 131 -6.42 -1.51 6.91
C ILE A 131 -7.76 -1.31 6.23
N ILE A 132 -7.81 -0.44 5.23
CA ILE A 132 -8.95 -0.26 4.33
C ILE A 132 -8.49 -0.70 2.96
N LEU A 133 -9.13 -1.73 2.41
CA LEU A 133 -8.82 -2.21 1.07
C LEU A 133 -10.08 -2.35 0.22
N THR A 134 -9.92 -2.17 -1.08
CA THR A 134 -10.93 -2.56 -2.05
C THR A 134 -10.48 -3.83 -2.77
N SER A 135 -11.40 -4.70 -3.11
CA SER A 135 -11.21 -5.81 -4.03
C SER A 135 -12.53 -6.23 -4.63
N HIS A 136 -12.50 -6.71 -5.88
CA HIS A 136 -13.63 -7.36 -6.53
C HIS A 136 -13.57 -8.89 -6.41
N HIS A 137 -12.53 -9.45 -5.81
CA HIS A 137 -12.34 -10.87 -5.53
C HIS A 137 -12.77 -11.20 -4.10
N GLN A 138 -13.85 -11.96 -3.94
CA GLN A 138 -14.38 -12.34 -2.62
C GLN A 138 -13.36 -13.09 -1.76
N GLU A 139 -12.53 -13.94 -2.36
CA GLU A 139 -11.50 -14.71 -1.64
C GLU A 139 -10.50 -13.82 -0.92
N ASP A 140 -10.07 -12.72 -1.57
CA ASP A 140 -9.15 -11.76 -0.98
C ASP A 140 -9.79 -11.07 0.22
N ILE A 141 -11.04 -10.60 0.07
CA ILE A 141 -11.80 -9.95 1.13
C ILE A 141 -11.96 -10.88 2.33
N MET A 142 -12.45 -12.11 2.10
CA MET A 142 -12.74 -13.07 3.16
C MET A 142 -11.46 -13.52 3.90
N SER A 143 -10.32 -13.52 3.24
CA SER A 143 -9.06 -13.97 3.83
C SER A 143 -8.43 -12.97 4.79
N VAL A 144 -8.63 -11.66 4.61
CA VAL A 144 -7.95 -10.61 5.38
C VAL A 144 -8.89 -9.68 6.15
N CYS A 145 -10.12 -9.44 5.67
CA CYS A 145 -11.04 -8.47 6.26
C CYS A 145 -11.84 -9.07 7.41
N ASN A 146 -12.08 -8.27 8.45
CA ASN A 146 -13.01 -8.59 9.53
C ASN A 146 -14.35 -7.85 9.41
N GLN A 147 -14.43 -6.86 8.52
CA GLN A 147 -15.64 -6.13 8.19
C GLN A 147 -15.68 -5.84 6.70
N VAL A 148 -16.85 -5.96 6.10
CA VAL A 148 -17.08 -5.66 4.67
C VAL A 148 -18.14 -4.59 4.56
N ILE A 149 -17.88 -3.59 3.75
CA ILE A 149 -18.81 -2.52 3.43
C ILE A 149 -19.09 -2.58 1.93
N HIS A 150 -20.35 -2.73 1.55
CA HIS A 150 -20.75 -2.72 0.15
C HIS A 150 -21.12 -1.30 -0.29
N LEU A 151 -20.51 -0.85 -1.36
CA LEU A 151 -20.79 0.45 -1.98
C LEU A 151 -21.43 0.24 -3.34
N GLN A 152 -22.53 0.94 -3.61
CA GLN A 152 -23.15 0.99 -4.92
C GLN A 152 -23.62 2.41 -5.20
N ASP A 153 -23.30 2.94 -6.38
CA ASP A 153 -23.67 4.28 -6.83
C ASP A 153 -23.33 5.39 -5.80
N GLY A 154 -22.20 5.23 -5.12
CA GLY A 154 -21.73 6.17 -4.09
C GLY A 154 -22.43 6.06 -2.73
N CYS A 155 -23.30 5.06 -2.54
CA CYS A 155 -24.02 4.82 -1.29
C CYS A 155 -23.59 3.52 -0.63
N ILE A 156 -23.58 3.51 0.71
CA ILE A 156 -23.41 2.28 1.49
C ILE A 156 -24.71 1.47 1.42
N LEU A 157 -24.60 0.22 1.01
CA LEU A 157 -25.69 -0.76 1.09
C LEU A 157 -25.75 -1.33 2.51
N ASN A 158 -26.92 -1.27 3.11
CA ASN A 158 -27.23 -1.88 4.42
C ASN A 158 -27.57 -3.35 4.27
#